data_e5efd3acb6a52e388c7f9ae5c23262d2
#
_entry.id   e5efd3acb6a52e388c7f9ae5c23262d2
#
_cell.length_a   1.000
_cell.length_b   1.000
_cell.length_c   1.000
_cell.angle_alpha   90.00
_cell.angle_beta   90.00
_cell.angle_gamma   90.00
#
_symmetry.space_group_name_H-M   'P 1'
#
loop_
_entity.id
_entity.type
_entity.pdbx_description
1 polymer ?
#
loop_
_entity_poly.entity_id
_entity_poly.type
_entity_poly.pdbx_seq_one_letter_code
_entity_poly.pdbx_strand_id
1 'polypeptide(L)'
;MILRCGSQRGFAGSQVLIAVAWFTFAALSAQCQSSPAAQVADCPTSDHQAAATGGEANDSIAAIGPVIQKVRGSSFPELAHIDLRVRAFRSQSDYFRTRFSLSRFLFLMPMRYFVDVNPGLLQRQAPSDGTCAIVAHELAHVLSLSRGNRIRRLGLIRLISKRYTVKFERGADLEALHRGYGEGLKAYRTWVYIHIPPDRLQEKLRTYFSPEEITAVQMKLQEQPDLFEYWKRHVPTNLQEIQGTR
;
A
#
# COMPACT_ATOMS: atom_id res chain seq x y z
N MET A 1 -39.88 63.75 -8.50
CA MET A 1 -41.36 63.74 -8.51
C MET A 1 -41.79 62.67 -7.52
N ILE A 2 -42.09 63.15 -6.28
CA ILE A 2 -43.30 62.92 -5.51
C ILE A 2 -43.44 61.49 -4.97
N LEU A 3 -43.17 61.29 -3.64
CA LEU A 3 -44.08 61.30 -2.46
C LEU A 3 -44.95 60.02 -2.42
N ARG A 4 -45.16 59.28 -1.38
CA ARG A 4 -45.44 59.47 0.07
C ARG A 4 -45.58 58.06 0.68
N CYS A 5 -45.01 57.71 1.82
CA CYS A 5 -45.56 57.99 3.17
C CYS A 5 -46.74 57.11 3.59
N GLY A 6 -46.60 56.45 4.70
CA GLY A 6 -47.64 55.97 5.61
C GLY A 6 -47.61 54.46 5.81
N SER A 7 -47.75 53.87 6.98
CA SER A 7 -48.19 54.25 8.30
C SER A 7 -47.90 53.12 9.28
N GLN A 8 -47.61 53.44 10.48
CA GLN A 8 -47.48 52.60 11.66
C GLN A 8 -48.78 51.85 12.02
N ARG A 9 -48.59 50.66 12.63
CA ARG A 9 -49.33 50.09 13.80
C ARG A 9 -48.58 48.78 14.12
N GLY A 10 -47.92 48.53 15.25
CA GLY A 10 -48.30 48.67 16.63
C GLY A 10 -49.05 47.42 17.11
N PHE A 11 -48.35 46.48 17.80
CA PHE A 11 -48.89 45.64 18.89
C PHE A 11 -47.77 44.74 19.42
N ALA A 12 -47.31 45.02 20.62
CA ALA A 12 -47.52 44.30 21.88
C ALA A 12 -46.81 42.90 21.97
N GLY A 13 -45.75 42.85 22.69
CA GLY A 13 -45.58 42.10 23.91
C GLY A 13 -45.50 40.58 23.83
N SER A 14 -44.29 40.06 23.88
CA SER A 14 -44.07 38.83 24.65
C SER A 14 -42.58 38.75 25.01
N GLN A 15 -42.31 38.89 26.30
CA GLN A 15 -41.01 38.60 26.88
C GLN A 15 -40.75 37.11 26.82
N VAL A 16 -39.79 36.71 26.05
CA VAL A 16 -39.22 35.35 26.10
C VAL A 16 -37.89 35.44 26.88
N LEU A 17 -37.92 34.86 28.04
CA LEU A 17 -36.76 34.63 28.89
C LEU A 17 -35.67 33.90 28.09
N ILE A 18 -34.55 34.59 27.81
CA ILE A 18 -33.33 33.95 27.30
C ILE A 18 -32.60 33.35 28.46
N ALA A 19 -32.75 32.05 28.64
CA ALA A 19 -31.87 31.27 29.52
C ALA A 19 -30.48 31.22 28.87
N VAL A 20 -29.54 31.96 29.45
CA VAL A 20 -28.13 31.91 29.12
C VAL A 20 -27.57 30.58 29.63
N ALA A 21 -27.51 29.57 28.78
CA ALA A 21 -26.79 28.35 29.07
C ALA A 21 -25.28 28.63 28.92
N TRP A 22 -24.61 28.68 30.03
CA TRP A 22 -23.14 28.68 30.09
C TRP A 22 -22.64 27.33 29.59
N PHE A 23 -22.26 27.26 28.32
CA PHE A 23 -21.46 26.17 27.83
C PHE A 23 -20.03 26.37 28.33
N THR A 24 -19.65 25.65 29.37
CA THR A 24 -18.26 25.44 29.73
C THR A 24 -17.59 24.69 28.56
N PHE A 25 -16.78 25.42 27.81
CA PHE A 25 -15.83 24.84 26.87
C PHE A 25 -14.81 24.05 27.67
N ALA A 26 -15.04 22.76 27.87
CA ALA A 26 -13.98 21.84 28.23
C ALA A 26 -13.01 21.80 27.05
N ALA A 27 -11.85 22.42 27.20
CA ALA A 27 -10.73 22.29 26.27
C ALA A 27 -10.36 20.80 26.22
N LEU A 28 -10.86 20.12 25.19
CA LEU A 28 -10.37 18.79 24.81
C LEU A 28 -8.96 19.01 24.29
N SER A 29 -7.97 18.80 25.17
CA SER A 29 -6.58 18.66 24.76
C SER A 29 -6.55 17.47 23.82
N ALA A 30 -6.52 17.73 22.53
CA ALA A 30 -6.18 16.74 21.54
C ALA A 30 -4.73 16.32 21.86
N GLN A 31 -4.60 15.25 22.64
CA GLN A 31 -3.35 14.53 22.72
C GLN A 31 -3.08 14.04 21.29
N CYS A 32 -2.10 14.66 20.67
CA CYS A 32 -1.46 14.16 19.48
C CYS A 32 -0.88 12.79 19.85
N GLN A 33 -1.69 11.74 19.70
CA GLN A 33 -1.22 10.38 19.81
C GLN A 33 -0.25 10.22 18.63
N SER A 34 1.05 10.31 18.94
CA SER A 34 2.10 9.80 18.08
C SER A 34 1.67 8.40 17.63
N SER A 35 1.39 8.26 16.36
CA SER A 35 1.10 6.96 15.74
C SER A 35 2.18 5.99 16.22
N PRO A 36 1.82 4.86 16.84
CA PRO A 36 2.82 3.88 17.21
C PRO A 36 3.55 3.52 15.93
N ALA A 37 4.87 3.71 15.91
CA ALA A 37 5.72 3.17 14.86
C ALA A 37 5.27 1.72 14.67
N ALA A 38 4.78 1.38 13.47
CA ALA A 38 4.26 0.06 13.19
C ALA A 38 5.37 -0.93 13.55
N GLN A 39 5.16 -1.71 14.61
CA GLN A 39 6.09 -2.75 14.98
C GLN A 39 6.17 -3.68 13.78
N VAL A 40 7.31 -3.67 13.12
CA VAL A 40 7.61 -4.63 12.04
C VAL A 40 7.38 -6.00 12.64
N ALA A 41 6.38 -6.70 12.14
CA ALA A 41 6.08 -8.04 12.61
C ALA A 41 7.33 -8.89 12.34
N ASP A 42 7.92 -9.47 13.41
CA ASP A 42 9.05 -10.38 13.27
C ASP A 42 8.77 -11.37 12.15
N CYS A 43 9.55 -11.28 11.08
CA CYS A 43 9.38 -12.17 9.95
C CYS A 43 9.81 -13.56 10.39
N PRO A 44 8.99 -14.62 10.19
CA PRO A 44 9.38 -15.96 10.58
C PRO A 44 10.67 -16.31 9.84
N THR A 45 11.75 -16.55 10.59
CA THR A 45 12.97 -17.15 10.06
C THR A 45 12.58 -18.53 9.54
N SER A 46 12.74 -18.73 8.24
CA SER A 46 12.47 -20.04 7.62
C SER A 46 13.61 -20.98 7.92
N ASP A 47 13.60 -21.64 9.10
CA ASP A 47 14.49 -22.76 9.42
C ASP A 47 14.08 -24.05 8.67
N HIS A 48 13.31 -23.92 7.60
CA HIS A 48 12.91 -25.05 6.77
C HIS A 48 13.92 -25.27 5.64
N GLN A 49 15.00 -26.00 5.95
CA GLN A 49 15.65 -26.85 4.97
C GLN A 49 14.67 -27.94 4.53
N ALA A 50 13.75 -27.60 3.62
CA ALA A 50 12.91 -28.58 2.98
C ALA A 50 13.72 -29.32 1.93
N ALA A 51 13.93 -30.61 2.16
CA ALA A 51 14.50 -31.52 1.17
C ALA A 51 13.67 -31.50 -0.12
N ALA A 52 14.34 -31.19 -1.22
CA ALA A 52 13.73 -31.11 -2.54
C ALA A 52 13.28 -32.49 -3.02
N THR A 53 11.99 -32.80 -2.92
CA THR A 53 11.39 -33.93 -3.59
C THR A 53 10.02 -33.55 -4.12
N GLY A 54 9.88 -33.49 -5.42
CA GLY A 54 8.64 -33.72 -6.20
C GLY A 54 7.45 -32.79 -6.08
N GLY A 55 7.44 -31.80 -5.17
CA GLY A 55 6.26 -30.96 -4.87
C GLY A 55 6.52 -29.46 -4.88
N GLU A 56 7.55 -28.95 -5.57
CA GLU A 56 8.08 -27.58 -5.48
C GLU A 56 7.03 -26.44 -5.47
N ALA A 57 5.95 -26.59 -6.23
CA ALA A 57 4.91 -25.56 -6.29
C ALA A 57 4.04 -25.55 -5.03
N ASN A 58 3.72 -26.71 -4.49
CA ASN A 58 2.90 -26.86 -3.27
C ASN A 58 3.72 -26.45 -2.04
N ASP A 59 5.00 -26.82 -2.01
CA ASP A 59 5.92 -26.49 -0.92
C ASP A 59 6.12 -24.96 -0.81
N SER A 60 6.21 -24.27 -1.95
CA SER A 60 6.31 -22.80 -1.98
C SER A 60 5.05 -22.11 -1.46
N ILE A 61 3.87 -22.64 -1.81
CA ILE A 61 2.60 -22.14 -1.29
C ILE A 61 2.50 -22.40 0.22
N ALA A 62 2.91 -23.58 0.67
CA ALA A 62 2.90 -23.96 2.08
C ALA A 62 3.85 -23.07 2.91
N ALA A 63 5.01 -22.73 2.39
CA ALA A 63 5.99 -21.87 3.07
C ALA A 63 5.58 -20.39 3.09
N ILE A 64 5.08 -19.86 1.99
CA ILE A 64 4.77 -18.41 1.86
C ILE A 64 3.36 -18.09 2.34
N GLY A 65 2.41 -19.02 2.31
CA GLY A 65 1.06 -18.80 2.78
C GLY A 65 0.98 -18.23 4.19
N PRO A 66 1.65 -18.81 5.20
CA PRO A 66 1.72 -18.26 6.56
C PRO A 66 2.31 -16.85 6.63
N VAL A 67 3.36 -16.56 5.84
CA VAL A 67 3.96 -15.21 5.76
C VAL A 67 2.93 -14.19 5.27
N ILE A 68 2.20 -14.52 4.20
CA ILE A 68 1.15 -13.65 3.65
C ILE A 68 0.06 -13.41 4.71
N GLN A 69 -0.38 -14.43 5.42
CA GLN A 69 -1.40 -14.28 6.46
C GLN A 69 -0.90 -13.43 7.63
N LYS A 70 0.34 -13.62 8.05
CA LYS A 70 0.97 -12.84 9.12
C LYS A 70 1.07 -11.35 8.74
N VAL A 71 1.67 -11.03 7.58
CA VAL A 71 1.81 -9.65 7.09
C VAL A 71 0.44 -9.00 6.87
N ARG A 72 -0.52 -9.76 6.33
CA ARG A 72 -1.89 -9.30 6.16
C ARG A 72 -2.55 -8.95 7.49
N GLY A 73 -2.46 -9.83 8.48
CA GLY A 73 -3.09 -9.65 9.79
C GLY A 73 -2.47 -8.50 10.59
N SER A 74 -1.14 -8.37 10.57
CA SER A 74 -0.43 -7.35 11.34
C SER A 74 -0.44 -5.97 10.68
N SER A 75 -0.32 -5.90 9.35
CA SER A 75 -0.03 -4.65 8.66
C SER A 75 -1.09 -4.21 7.66
N PHE A 76 -2.04 -5.10 7.28
CA PHE A 76 -3.10 -4.80 6.32
C PHE A 76 -4.48 -5.24 6.83
N PRO A 77 -4.93 -4.78 8.01
CA PRO A 77 -6.23 -5.17 8.57
C PRO A 77 -7.40 -4.82 7.64
N GLU A 78 -7.25 -3.83 6.76
CA GLU A 78 -8.25 -3.45 5.77
C GLU A 78 -8.54 -4.57 4.76
N LEU A 79 -7.62 -5.52 4.61
CA LEU A 79 -7.78 -6.67 3.72
C LEU A 79 -8.44 -7.89 4.40
N ALA A 80 -8.83 -7.80 5.68
CA ALA A 80 -9.36 -8.94 6.44
C ALA A 80 -10.54 -9.66 5.75
N HIS A 81 -11.39 -8.91 5.05
CA HIS A 81 -12.57 -9.45 4.36
C HIS A 81 -12.36 -9.72 2.86
N ILE A 82 -11.13 -9.57 2.36
CA ILE A 82 -10.82 -9.77 0.94
C ILE A 82 -10.56 -11.26 0.66
N ASP A 83 -11.23 -11.83 -0.36
CA ASP A 83 -10.93 -13.18 -0.86
C ASP A 83 -9.57 -13.18 -1.56
N LEU A 84 -8.53 -13.54 -0.81
CA LEU A 84 -7.15 -13.61 -1.25
C LEU A 84 -6.69 -15.07 -1.33
N ARG A 85 -6.11 -15.46 -2.46
CA ARG A 85 -5.59 -16.81 -2.71
C ARG A 85 -4.12 -16.74 -3.11
N VAL A 86 -3.36 -17.72 -2.66
CA VAL A 86 -1.96 -17.91 -3.04
C VAL A 86 -1.87 -18.96 -4.13
N ARG A 87 -1.04 -18.73 -5.14
CA ARG A 87 -0.81 -19.68 -6.24
C ARG A 87 0.65 -19.71 -6.63
N ALA A 88 1.12 -20.84 -7.11
CA ALA A 88 2.43 -20.94 -7.72
C ALA A 88 2.39 -20.45 -9.19
N PHE A 89 3.49 -19.84 -9.63
CA PHE A 89 3.74 -19.55 -11.04
C PHE A 89 5.24 -19.69 -11.34
N ARG A 90 5.60 -19.77 -12.60
CA ARG A 90 7.00 -19.82 -13.02
C ARG A 90 7.34 -18.60 -13.87
N SER A 91 8.45 -17.94 -13.55
CA SER A 91 9.02 -16.80 -14.28
C SER A 91 10.53 -16.80 -14.10
N GLN A 92 11.25 -16.26 -15.07
CA GLN A 92 12.70 -16.06 -14.99
C GLN A 92 13.08 -14.75 -14.28
N SER A 93 12.18 -13.77 -14.24
CA SER A 93 12.46 -12.40 -13.77
C SER A 93 11.58 -11.94 -12.61
N ASP A 94 10.48 -12.65 -12.34
CA ASP A 94 9.51 -12.24 -11.35
C ASP A 94 9.34 -13.34 -10.31
N TYR A 95 9.40 -12.95 -9.03
CA TYR A 95 9.22 -13.87 -7.91
C TYR A 95 7.86 -13.75 -7.27
N PHE A 96 7.21 -12.57 -7.40
CA PHE A 96 5.86 -12.31 -6.95
C PHE A 96 5.09 -11.53 -8.00
N ARG A 97 3.78 -11.65 -7.96
CA ARG A 97 2.86 -10.76 -8.68
C ARG A 97 1.45 -10.85 -8.12
N THR A 98 0.76 -9.71 -8.10
CA THR A 98 -0.65 -9.62 -7.75
C THR A 98 -1.54 -9.68 -9.00
N ARG A 99 -2.62 -10.45 -8.91
CA ARG A 99 -3.65 -10.56 -9.95
C ARG A 99 -5.04 -10.55 -9.33
N PHE A 100 -6.06 -10.30 -10.14
CA PHE A 100 -7.46 -10.45 -9.75
C PHE A 100 -8.21 -11.36 -10.74
N SER A 101 -9.36 -11.90 -10.33
CA SER A 101 -10.18 -12.76 -11.16
C SER A 101 -10.93 -11.92 -12.20
N LEU A 102 -10.51 -12.02 -13.48
CA LEU A 102 -11.14 -11.31 -14.58
C LEU A 102 -12.60 -11.76 -14.80
N SER A 103 -12.88 -13.07 -14.69
CA SER A 103 -14.25 -13.58 -14.80
C SER A 103 -15.17 -12.97 -13.75
N ARG A 104 -14.76 -12.97 -12.47
CA ARG A 104 -15.53 -12.32 -11.40
C ARG A 104 -15.72 -10.82 -11.60
N PHE A 105 -14.71 -10.17 -12.18
CA PHE A 105 -14.80 -8.76 -12.57
C PHE A 105 -15.87 -8.54 -13.65
N LEU A 106 -15.85 -9.33 -14.74
CA LEU A 106 -16.79 -9.22 -15.86
C LEU A 106 -18.24 -9.56 -15.45
N PHE A 107 -18.42 -10.62 -14.65
CA PHE A 107 -19.74 -11.05 -14.19
C PHE A 107 -20.23 -10.34 -12.92
N LEU A 108 -19.61 -9.22 -12.54
CA LEU A 108 -20.00 -8.39 -11.39
C LEU A 108 -20.04 -9.13 -10.04
N MET A 109 -19.35 -10.25 -9.93
CA MET A 109 -19.24 -11.05 -8.71
C MET A 109 -18.30 -10.39 -7.69
N PRO A 110 -18.35 -10.78 -6.40
CA PRO A 110 -17.35 -10.39 -5.40
C PRO A 110 -15.94 -10.66 -5.90
N MET A 111 -15.05 -9.68 -5.77
CA MET A 111 -13.68 -9.79 -6.31
C MET A 111 -12.86 -10.82 -5.55
N ARG A 112 -12.03 -11.55 -6.30
CA ARG A 112 -11.00 -12.43 -5.76
C ARG A 112 -9.64 -11.98 -6.27
N TYR A 113 -8.68 -11.94 -5.37
CA TYR A 113 -7.31 -11.57 -5.66
C TYR A 113 -6.40 -12.77 -5.51
N PHE A 114 -5.28 -12.73 -6.22
CA PHE A 114 -4.27 -13.77 -6.18
C PHE A 114 -2.91 -13.12 -5.94
N VAL A 115 -2.16 -13.69 -5.01
CA VAL A 115 -0.72 -13.46 -4.90
C VAL A 115 -0.05 -14.71 -5.48
N ASP A 116 0.54 -14.55 -6.64
CA ASP A 116 1.24 -15.63 -7.31
C ASP A 116 2.71 -15.59 -6.85
N VAL A 117 3.26 -16.75 -6.46
CA VAL A 117 4.61 -16.91 -5.90
C VAL A 117 5.42 -17.84 -6.80
N ASN A 118 6.64 -17.44 -7.12
CA ASN A 118 7.58 -18.25 -7.88
C ASN A 118 8.41 -19.13 -6.93
N PRO A 119 8.39 -20.46 -7.08
CA PRO A 119 9.20 -21.38 -6.27
C PRO A 119 10.70 -21.05 -6.22
N GLY A 120 11.24 -20.45 -7.26
CA GLY A 120 12.62 -20.00 -7.33
C GLY A 120 13.04 -19.02 -6.23
N LEU A 121 12.08 -18.38 -5.54
CA LEU A 121 12.33 -17.53 -4.39
C LEU A 121 12.99 -18.31 -3.24
N LEU A 122 12.44 -19.46 -2.89
CA LEU A 122 12.92 -20.32 -1.81
C LEU A 122 14.21 -21.02 -2.20
N GLN A 123 14.29 -21.52 -3.44
CA GLN A 123 15.50 -22.19 -3.96
C GLN A 123 16.73 -21.28 -3.94
N ARG A 124 16.56 -19.97 -4.14
CA ARG A 124 17.64 -18.98 -4.15
C ARG A 124 17.81 -18.25 -2.84
N GLN A 125 17.23 -18.76 -1.76
CA GLN A 125 17.39 -18.26 -0.39
C GLN A 125 17.19 -16.75 -0.27
N ALA A 126 16.03 -16.26 -0.69
CA ALA A 126 15.67 -14.86 -0.51
C ALA A 126 15.71 -14.47 0.98
N PRO A 127 16.16 -13.25 1.32
CA PRO A 127 16.15 -12.78 2.71
C PRO A 127 14.77 -12.86 3.32
N SER A 128 14.65 -13.34 4.56
CA SER A 128 13.35 -13.47 5.26
C SER A 128 12.63 -12.14 5.36
N ASP A 129 13.33 -11.09 5.83
CA ASP A 129 12.76 -9.73 5.92
C ASP A 129 12.41 -9.18 4.54
N GLY A 130 13.22 -9.50 3.53
CA GLY A 130 12.95 -9.19 2.15
C GLY A 130 11.69 -9.88 1.63
N THR A 131 11.47 -11.14 2.03
CA THR A 131 10.25 -11.90 1.69
C THR A 131 9.00 -11.27 2.33
N CYS A 132 9.06 -10.86 3.60
CA CYS A 132 7.97 -10.12 4.24
C CYS A 132 7.71 -8.79 3.55
N ALA A 133 8.74 -8.06 3.18
CA ALA A 133 8.61 -6.75 2.55
C ALA A 133 8.01 -6.84 1.14
N ILE A 134 8.39 -7.84 0.33
CA ILE A 134 7.77 -8.02 -0.97
C ILE A 134 6.32 -8.51 -0.85
N VAL A 135 6.00 -9.32 0.16
CA VAL A 135 4.61 -9.68 0.47
C VAL A 135 3.81 -8.43 0.84
N ALA A 136 4.36 -7.50 1.64
CA ALA A 136 3.71 -6.23 1.95
C ALA A 136 3.47 -5.38 0.69
N HIS A 137 4.43 -5.33 -0.23
CA HIS A 137 4.27 -4.69 -1.54
C HIS A 137 3.12 -5.31 -2.36
N GLU A 138 3.03 -6.65 -2.44
CA GLU A 138 1.93 -7.32 -3.14
C GLU A 138 0.56 -7.07 -2.48
N LEU A 139 0.52 -7.02 -1.15
CA LEU A 139 -0.69 -6.67 -0.42
C LEU A 139 -1.09 -5.20 -0.61
N ALA A 140 -0.12 -4.29 -0.79
CA ALA A 140 -0.39 -2.90 -1.18
C ALA A 140 -1.07 -2.81 -2.55
N HIS A 141 -0.68 -3.65 -3.53
CA HIS A 141 -1.41 -3.78 -4.79
C HIS A 141 -2.84 -4.25 -4.58
N VAL A 142 -3.06 -5.30 -3.76
CA VAL A 142 -4.41 -5.79 -3.43
C VAL A 142 -5.24 -4.67 -2.79
N LEU A 143 -4.65 -3.91 -1.84
CA LEU A 143 -5.29 -2.78 -1.18
C LEU A 143 -5.70 -1.69 -2.18
N SER A 144 -4.78 -1.27 -3.04
CA SER A 144 -5.05 -0.29 -4.10
C SER A 144 -6.17 -0.75 -5.04
N LEU A 145 -6.14 -2.02 -5.45
CA LEU A 145 -7.15 -2.63 -6.32
C LEU A 145 -8.50 -2.83 -5.62
N SER A 146 -8.53 -3.07 -4.32
CA SER A 146 -9.76 -3.27 -3.56
C SER A 146 -10.51 -1.98 -3.30
N ARG A 147 -9.81 -0.87 -3.05
CA ARG A 147 -10.39 0.46 -2.76
C ARG A 147 -11.00 1.15 -3.99
N GLY A 148 -10.60 0.78 -5.20
CA GLY A 148 -11.10 1.40 -6.42
C GLY A 148 -12.52 0.94 -6.81
N ASN A 149 -13.32 1.82 -7.44
CA ASN A 149 -14.54 1.35 -8.11
C ASN A 149 -14.16 0.49 -9.34
N ARG A 150 -15.12 -0.33 -9.83
CA ARG A 150 -14.86 -1.25 -10.95
C ARG A 150 -14.41 -0.52 -12.22
N ILE A 151 -14.94 0.68 -12.48
CA ILE A 151 -14.58 1.50 -13.64
C ILE A 151 -13.12 1.97 -13.54
N ARG A 152 -12.66 2.36 -12.34
CA ARG A 152 -11.24 2.70 -12.13
C ARG A 152 -10.32 1.48 -12.27
N ARG A 153 -10.81 0.27 -11.96
CA ARG A 153 -10.07 -0.98 -12.19
C ARG A 153 -9.97 -1.33 -13.67
N LEU A 154 -10.96 -0.98 -14.50
CA LEU A 154 -10.80 -0.97 -15.97
C LEU A 154 -9.67 -0.03 -16.43
N GLY A 155 -9.35 1.00 -15.64
CA GLY A 155 -8.14 1.81 -15.83
C GLY A 155 -6.82 1.04 -15.70
N LEU A 156 -6.84 -0.25 -15.30
CA LEU A 156 -5.71 -1.18 -15.47
C LEU A 156 -5.35 -1.40 -16.96
N ILE A 157 -6.24 -1.09 -17.90
CA ILE A 157 -5.88 -0.92 -19.32
C ILE A 157 -4.80 0.18 -19.48
N ARG A 158 -4.70 1.13 -18.54
CA ARG A 158 -3.60 2.11 -18.47
C ARG A 158 -2.27 1.51 -18.02
N LEU A 159 -2.21 0.25 -17.52
CA LEU A 159 -0.96 -0.50 -17.35
C LEU A 159 -0.22 -0.76 -18.66
N ILE A 160 -0.85 -0.52 -19.82
CA ILE A 160 -0.20 -0.44 -21.11
C ILE A 160 0.76 0.77 -21.18
N SER A 161 0.55 1.82 -20.36
CA SER A 161 1.46 2.95 -20.26
C SER A 161 2.59 2.65 -19.27
N LYS A 162 3.85 2.60 -19.75
CA LYS A 162 5.05 2.44 -18.91
C LYS A 162 5.09 3.43 -17.74
N ARG A 163 4.68 4.68 -17.96
CA ARG A 163 4.63 5.72 -16.91
C ARG A 163 3.62 5.40 -15.80
N TYR A 164 2.49 4.81 -16.14
CA TYR A 164 1.50 4.41 -15.16
C TYR A 164 1.98 3.18 -14.37
N THR A 165 2.62 2.22 -15.04
CA THR A 165 3.23 1.05 -14.37
C THR A 165 4.24 1.49 -13.32
N VAL A 166 5.17 2.40 -13.65
CA VAL A 166 6.14 2.94 -12.68
C VAL A 166 5.45 3.54 -11.46
N LYS A 167 4.44 4.38 -11.65
CA LYS A 167 3.69 4.98 -10.53
C LYS A 167 2.93 3.95 -9.71
N PHE A 168 2.41 2.91 -10.34
CA PHE A 168 1.67 1.86 -9.67
C PHE A 168 2.59 1.00 -8.79
N GLU A 169 3.76 0.61 -9.32
CA GLU A 169 4.74 -0.19 -8.59
C GLU A 169 5.41 0.61 -7.46
N ARG A 170 5.85 1.84 -7.75
CA ARG A 170 6.42 2.72 -6.71
C ARG A 170 5.39 3.14 -5.65
N GLY A 171 4.12 3.22 -6.02
CA GLY A 171 3.03 3.43 -5.06
C GLY A 171 2.85 2.26 -4.09
N ALA A 172 3.05 1.04 -4.54
CA ALA A 172 3.05 -0.15 -3.69
C ALA A 172 4.31 -0.21 -2.80
N ASP A 173 5.49 0.14 -3.34
CA ASP A 173 6.71 0.32 -2.54
C ASP A 173 6.49 1.36 -1.44
N LEU A 174 5.91 2.53 -1.77
CA LEU A 174 5.63 3.60 -0.80
C LEU A 174 4.69 3.15 0.33
N GLU A 175 3.63 2.39 0.01
CA GLU A 175 2.73 1.82 1.02
C GLU A 175 3.45 0.82 1.91
N ALA A 176 4.30 -0.04 1.35
CA ALA A 176 5.12 -0.99 2.12
C ALA A 176 6.12 -0.25 3.03
N LEU A 177 6.78 0.80 2.53
CA LEU A 177 7.68 1.67 3.31
C LEU A 177 6.97 2.33 4.48
N HIS A 178 5.79 2.91 4.25
CA HIS A 178 4.99 3.55 5.28
C HIS A 178 4.57 2.57 6.39
N ARG A 179 4.43 1.28 6.07
CA ARG A 179 4.11 0.21 7.02
C ARG A 179 5.34 -0.42 7.69
N GLY A 180 6.53 0.19 7.53
CA GLY A 180 7.76 -0.20 8.22
C GLY A 180 8.60 -1.27 7.51
N TYR A 181 8.27 -1.66 6.28
CA TYR A 181 8.99 -2.71 5.54
C TYR A 181 10.19 -2.22 4.72
N GLY A 182 10.70 -1.02 4.98
CA GLY A 182 11.74 -0.39 4.16
C GLY A 182 13.04 -1.17 4.11
N GLU A 183 13.57 -1.60 5.26
CA GLU A 183 14.84 -2.35 5.31
C GLU A 183 14.73 -3.70 4.60
N GLY A 184 13.64 -4.43 4.83
CA GLY A 184 13.38 -5.66 4.12
C GLY A 184 13.24 -5.45 2.61
N LEU A 185 12.61 -4.34 2.19
CA LEU A 185 12.45 -4.02 0.76
C LEU A 185 13.79 -3.71 0.10
N LYS A 186 14.71 -3.02 0.80
CA LYS A 186 16.10 -2.81 0.34
C LYS A 186 16.82 -4.14 0.17
N ALA A 187 16.76 -4.99 1.20
CA ALA A 187 17.40 -6.32 1.16
C ALA A 187 16.85 -7.15 -0.01
N TYR A 188 15.53 -7.15 -0.21
CA TYR A 188 14.90 -7.83 -1.34
C TYR A 188 15.35 -7.28 -2.70
N ARG A 189 15.39 -5.95 -2.88
CA ARG A 189 15.85 -5.33 -4.13
C ARG A 189 17.29 -5.71 -4.46
N THR A 190 18.19 -5.60 -3.47
CA THR A 190 19.59 -6.00 -3.63
C THR A 190 19.70 -7.47 -4.05
N TRP A 191 18.95 -8.35 -3.38
CA TRP A 191 18.92 -9.77 -3.70
C TRP A 191 18.39 -10.03 -5.10
N VAL A 192 17.27 -9.40 -5.50
CA VAL A 192 16.67 -9.56 -6.84
C VAL A 192 17.65 -9.15 -7.93
N TYR A 193 18.37 -8.03 -7.76
CA TYR A 193 19.29 -7.51 -8.78
C TYR A 193 20.44 -8.46 -9.11
N ILE A 194 20.82 -9.32 -8.17
CA ILE A 194 21.84 -10.37 -8.39
C ILE A 194 21.25 -11.60 -9.11
N HIS A 195 19.95 -11.86 -8.93
CA HIS A 195 19.34 -13.12 -9.34
C HIS A 195 18.46 -13.04 -10.60
N ILE A 196 18.27 -11.85 -11.16
CA ILE A 196 17.52 -11.67 -12.43
C ILE A 196 18.48 -11.56 -13.61
N PRO A 197 18.01 -11.88 -14.83
CA PRO A 197 18.80 -11.68 -16.04
C PRO A 197 19.21 -10.19 -16.22
N PRO A 198 20.45 -9.90 -16.66
CA PRO A 198 20.97 -8.54 -16.81
C PRO A 198 20.13 -7.63 -17.72
N ASP A 199 19.51 -8.18 -18.75
CA ASP A 199 18.61 -7.46 -19.66
C ASP A 199 17.33 -6.95 -18.96
N ARG A 200 16.94 -7.56 -17.85
CA ARG A 200 15.79 -7.16 -17.02
C ARG A 200 16.13 -6.16 -15.93
N LEU A 201 17.40 -6.05 -15.56
CA LEU A 201 17.83 -5.18 -14.47
C LEU A 201 17.46 -3.71 -14.71
N GLN A 202 17.71 -3.19 -15.90
CA GLN A 202 17.41 -1.79 -16.24
C GLN A 202 15.90 -1.48 -16.18
N GLU A 203 15.06 -2.42 -16.56
CA GLU A 203 13.61 -2.29 -16.42
C GLU A 203 13.19 -2.23 -14.95
N LYS A 204 13.75 -3.11 -14.10
CA LYS A 204 13.46 -3.14 -12.66
C LYS A 204 13.91 -1.85 -11.96
N LEU A 205 15.11 -1.35 -12.25
CA LEU A 205 15.64 -0.10 -11.70
C LEU A 205 14.78 1.13 -12.04
N ARG A 206 14.13 1.14 -13.20
CA ARG A 206 13.22 2.23 -13.58
C ARG A 206 11.84 2.09 -12.96
N THR A 207 11.38 0.86 -12.76
CA THR A 207 9.99 0.58 -12.38
C THR A 207 9.78 0.69 -10.88
N TYR A 208 10.75 0.25 -10.09
CA TYR A 208 10.68 0.19 -8.62
C TYR A 208 11.61 1.21 -7.98
N PHE A 209 11.43 1.48 -6.69
CA PHE A 209 12.46 2.21 -5.95
C PHE A 209 13.75 1.38 -5.83
N SER A 210 14.88 2.00 -6.13
CA SER A 210 16.20 1.43 -5.85
C SER A 210 16.49 1.44 -4.34
N PRO A 211 17.49 0.67 -3.84
CA PRO A 211 17.91 0.75 -2.44
C PRO A 211 18.22 2.17 -1.95
N GLU A 212 18.84 3.00 -2.79
CA GLU A 212 19.15 4.40 -2.50
C GLU A 212 17.88 5.25 -2.43
N GLU A 213 16.96 5.08 -3.37
CA GLU A 213 15.68 5.76 -3.38
C GLU A 213 14.83 5.38 -2.16
N ILE A 214 14.82 4.10 -1.76
CA ILE A 214 14.15 3.61 -0.54
C ILE A 214 14.70 4.34 0.69
N THR A 215 16.02 4.44 0.82
CA THR A 215 16.66 5.16 1.93
C THR A 215 16.25 6.63 1.95
N ALA A 216 16.27 7.30 0.79
CA ALA A 216 15.86 8.70 0.69
C ALA A 216 14.38 8.91 1.05
N VAL A 217 13.49 8.00 0.61
CA VAL A 217 12.06 8.04 0.98
C VAL A 217 11.87 7.85 2.48
N GLN A 218 12.56 6.88 3.09
CA GLN A 218 12.47 6.63 4.54
C GLN A 218 12.91 7.88 5.33
N MET A 219 14.06 8.48 4.99
CA MET A 219 14.54 9.69 5.65
C MET A 219 13.52 10.83 5.54
N LYS A 220 12.99 11.08 4.35
CA LYS A 220 11.98 12.12 4.13
C LYS A 220 10.70 11.89 4.90
N LEU A 221 10.20 10.65 4.97
CA LEU A 221 9.00 10.30 5.74
C LEU A 221 9.23 10.39 7.25
N GLN A 222 10.46 10.18 7.74
CA GLN A 222 10.81 10.41 9.14
C GLN A 222 10.84 11.90 9.49
N GLU A 223 11.40 12.74 8.59
CA GLU A 223 11.42 14.19 8.76
C GLU A 223 10.04 14.83 8.61
N GLN A 224 9.24 14.35 7.67
CA GLN A 224 7.96 14.92 7.27
C GLN A 224 6.93 13.79 7.00
N PRO A 225 6.26 13.26 8.02
CA PRO A 225 5.30 12.15 7.87
C PRO A 225 4.13 12.45 6.92
N ASP A 226 3.72 13.71 6.81
CA ASP A 226 2.62 14.17 5.95
C ASP A 226 2.93 14.00 4.45
N LEU A 227 4.22 13.85 4.08
CA LEU A 227 4.62 13.59 2.71
C LEU A 227 4.04 12.28 2.17
N PHE A 228 3.71 11.32 3.04
CA PHE A 228 3.09 10.08 2.60
C PHE A 228 1.77 10.33 1.86
N GLU A 229 0.87 11.14 2.42
CA GLU A 229 -0.41 11.45 1.79
C GLU A 229 -0.25 12.28 0.51
N TYR A 230 0.75 13.13 0.44
CA TYR A 230 1.10 13.85 -0.78
C TYR A 230 1.61 12.87 -1.85
N TRP A 231 2.59 12.02 -1.51
CA TRP A 231 3.19 11.04 -2.44
C TRP A 231 2.24 9.93 -2.88
N LYS A 232 1.24 9.56 -2.11
CA LYS A 232 0.17 8.67 -2.59
C LYS A 232 -0.54 9.21 -3.84
N ARG A 233 -0.62 10.52 -3.99
CA ARG A 233 -1.21 11.20 -5.14
C ARG A 233 -0.17 11.57 -6.20
N HIS A 234 1.04 11.85 -5.77
CA HIS A 234 2.17 12.34 -6.58
C HIS A 234 3.39 11.46 -6.40
N VAL A 235 3.25 10.17 -6.76
CA VAL A 235 4.32 9.18 -6.59
C VAL A 235 5.59 9.63 -7.28
N PRO A 236 6.72 9.80 -6.55
CA PRO A 236 7.99 10.22 -7.14
C PRO A 236 8.55 9.11 -8.05
N THR A 237 9.14 9.52 -9.17
CA THR A 237 9.62 8.61 -10.20
C THR A 237 11.13 8.53 -10.31
N ASN A 238 11.84 9.34 -9.54
CA ASN A 238 13.31 9.38 -9.48
C ASN A 238 13.80 10.01 -8.17
N LEU A 239 15.09 9.87 -7.90
CA LEU A 239 15.73 10.38 -6.68
C LEU A 239 15.63 11.90 -6.53
N GLN A 240 15.69 12.64 -7.65
CA GLN A 240 15.61 14.12 -7.63
C GLN A 240 14.22 14.58 -7.16
N GLU A 241 13.15 13.92 -7.61
CA GLU A 241 11.79 14.21 -7.15
C GLU A 241 11.63 13.93 -5.65
N ILE A 242 12.25 12.85 -5.14
CA ILE A 242 12.23 12.51 -3.70
C ILE A 242 12.94 13.60 -2.89
N GLN A 243 14.16 13.98 -3.30
CA GLN A 243 14.99 14.97 -2.60
C GLN A 243 14.42 16.38 -2.69
N GLY A 244 13.84 16.74 -3.83
CA GLY A 244 13.31 18.07 -4.11
C GLY A 244 11.93 18.35 -3.51
N THR A 245 11.23 17.33 -2.98
CA THR A 245 9.93 17.51 -2.31
C THR A 245 10.14 18.21 -0.97
N ARG A 246 9.45 19.34 -0.77
CA ARG A 246 9.46 20.17 0.43
C ARG A 246 8.10 20.13 1.11
#